data_af37b6f33cb759cb0f18dc5bdead87f4
#
_entry.id   af37b6f33cb759cb0f18dc5bdead87f4
#
_cell.length_a   1.000
_cell.length_b   1.000
_cell.length_c   1.000
_cell.angle_alpha   90.00
_cell.angle_beta   90.00
_cell.angle_gamma   90.00
#
_symmetry.space_group_name_H-M   'P 1'
#
loop_
_entity.id
_entity.type
_entity.pdbx_description
1 polymer ?
#
loop_
_entity_poly.entity_id
_entity_poly.type
_entity_poly.pdbx_seq_one_letter_code
_entity_poly.pdbx_strand_id
1 'polypeptide(L)'
;MTQAKQGSNGRTIAIITMFFIFAMISFVTNMAAPFGNIWGFRYEWAGMAGNLMNFTAYLFMGIPAGNMLIRYGYKKTALIALAVGAIGLAIQLLSSIVGDNVVVIGGDNPTTLNLFIYLLGALVCGFCVCMLNTVVNPMLNLLGGGGNKGNQLIQTGGTLNSLSGTLTPMLVGVLVGTLTKETTMAAVSPLVITGIVIFVLAFIIISFIKIQEPQANLKKATYTHSPLAFRHCTLGVIAIFFYVGIEIGIPGEMNAWISRENFEGAAAVAGSLAAIYWLFMLIGRFIGGMVGGKVSPKAMITTVSFVAMVLSLIHISEPTRRRGI
;
A
#
# COMPACT_ATOMS: atom_id res chain seq x y z
N MET A 1 4.61 21.85 -26.37
CA MET A 1 5.03 21.59 -24.97
C MET A 1 6.51 21.28 -24.97
N THR A 2 7.34 22.25 -24.64
CA THR A 2 8.79 22.11 -24.57
C THR A 2 9.15 21.28 -23.35
N GLN A 3 9.46 19.99 -23.54
CA GLN A 3 10.14 19.19 -22.55
C GLN A 3 11.50 19.84 -22.30
N ALA A 4 11.69 20.43 -21.12
CA ALA A 4 13.02 20.79 -20.68
C ALA A 4 13.86 19.49 -20.69
N LYS A 5 14.91 19.43 -21.50
CA LYS A 5 15.87 18.32 -21.55
C LYS A 5 16.46 18.15 -20.15
N GLN A 6 15.90 17.25 -19.39
CA GLN A 6 16.48 16.79 -18.15
C GLN A 6 17.82 16.14 -18.48
N GLY A 7 18.93 16.62 -17.90
CA GLY A 7 20.20 15.92 -18.03
C GLY A 7 20.01 14.45 -17.62
N SER A 8 20.54 13.51 -18.37
CA SER A 8 20.37 12.05 -18.19
C SER A 8 20.48 11.60 -16.72
N ASN A 9 21.42 12.17 -15.98
CA ASN A 9 21.65 11.85 -14.57
C ASN A 9 20.51 12.30 -13.63
N GLY A 10 19.93 13.48 -13.83
CA GLY A 10 18.84 13.99 -12.99
C GLY A 10 17.55 13.17 -13.14
N ARG A 11 17.25 12.69 -14.34
CA ARG A 11 16.12 11.81 -14.64
C ARG A 11 16.28 10.46 -13.95
N THR A 12 17.46 9.86 -14.04
CA THR A 12 17.77 8.57 -13.42
C THR A 12 17.65 8.64 -11.90
N ILE A 13 18.18 9.67 -11.28
CA ILE A 13 18.06 9.90 -9.83
C ILE A 13 16.59 10.03 -9.42
N ALA A 14 15.78 10.78 -10.17
CA ALA A 14 14.37 10.91 -9.88
C ALA A 14 13.61 9.56 -9.99
N ILE A 15 13.91 8.74 -11.01
CA ILE A 15 13.31 7.40 -11.16
C ILE A 15 13.69 6.51 -9.97
N ILE A 16 14.97 6.45 -9.59
CA ILE A 16 15.42 5.63 -8.45
C ILE A 16 14.74 6.10 -7.17
N THR A 17 14.62 7.41 -6.97
CA THR A 17 13.92 7.98 -5.81
C THR A 17 12.44 7.53 -5.77
N MET A 18 11.76 7.57 -6.90
CA MET A 18 10.36 7.13 -6.98
C MET A 18 10.22 5.63 -6.72
N PHE A 19 11.15 4.81 -7.21
CA PHE A 19 11.18 3.38 -6.93
C PHE A 19 11.36 3.09 -5.44
N PHE A 20 12.25 3.82 -4.78
CA PHE A 20 12.44 3.71 -3.34
C PHE A 20 11.18 4.11 -2.57
N ILE A 21 10.51 5.19 -2.96
CA ILE A 21 9.23 5.59 -2.35
C ILE A 21 8.15 4.51 -2.56
N PHE A 22 8.10 3.86 -3.72
CA PHE A 22 7.18 2.73 -3.95
C PHE A 22 7.41 1.58 -2.97
N ALA A 23 8.68 1.25 -2.70
CA ALA A 23 9.02 0.22 -1.71
C ALA A 23 8.59 0.65 -0.29
N MET A 24 8.75 1.92 0.07
CA MET A 24 8.31 2.46 1.37
C MET A 24 6.79 2.41 1.55
N ILE A 25 6.01 2.72 0.50
CA ILE A 25 4.54 2.59 0.53
C ILE A 25 4.15 1.18 0.95
N SER A 26 4.72 0.19 0.29
CA SER A 26 4.43 -1.22 0.57
C SER A 26 4.88 -1.66 1.96
N PHE A 27 6.04 -1.19 2.41
CA PHE A 27 6.53 -1.48 3.75
C PHE A 27 5.51 -1.06 4.82
N VAL A 28 5.04 0.19 4.78
CA VAL A 28 4.04 0.68 5.74
C VAL A 28 2.72 -0.07 5.63
N THR A 29 2.23 -0.28 4.40
CA THR A 29 0.95 -0.97 4.20
C THR A 29 1.00 -2.41 4.71
N ASN A 30 2.12 -3.11 4.51
CA ASN A 30 2.25 -4.51 4.92
C ASN A 30 2.61 -4.69 6.41
N MET A 31 3.04 -3.63 7.11
CA MET A 31 3.12 -3.66 8.57
C MET A 31 1.74 -3.78 9.26
N ALA A 32 0.68 -3.39 8.60
CA ALA A 32 -0.67 -3.50 9.15
C ALA A 32 -1.09 -4.96 9.41
N ALA A 33 -0.57 -5.93 8.65
CA ALA A 33 -0.91 -7.35 8.83
C ALA A 33 -0.42 -7.95 10.16
N PRO A 34 0.88 -7.86 10.53
CA PRO A 34 1.35 -8.33 11.83
C PRO A 34 0.68 -7.61 13.01
N PHE A 35 0.42 -6.32 12.90
CA PHE A 35 -0.31 -5.59 13.93
C PHE A 35 -1.78 -6.04 14.02
N GLY A 36 -2.40 -6.29 12.86
CA GLY A 36 -3.75 -6.86 12.81
C GLY A 36 -3.84 -8.22 13.50
N ASN A 37 -2.83 -9.09 13.34
CA ASN A 37 -2.79 -10.38 14.03
C ASN A 37 -2.75 -10.19 15.55
N ILE A 38 -1.89 -9.30 16.07
CA ILE A 38 -1.81 -9.02 17.52
C ILE A 38 -3.16 -8.55 18.06
N TRP A 39 -3.79 -7.60 17.38
CA TRP A 39 -5.09 -7.08 17.82
C TRP A 39 -6.23 -8.07 17.61
N GLY A 40 -6.17 -8.88 16.55
CA GLY A 40 -7.15 -9.91 16.24
C GLY A 40 -7.15 -11.06 17.24
N PHE A 41 -6.00 -11.41 17.81
CA PHE A 41 -5.92 -12.37 18.91
C PHE A 41 -6.62 -11.88 20.17
N ARG A 42 -6.64 -10.57 20.39
CA ARG A 42 -7.23 -9.96 21.59
C ARG A 42 -8.68 -9.54 21.36
N TYR A 43 -8.98 -8.96 20.20
CA TYR A 43 -10.32 -8.53 19.79
C TYR A 43 -10.56 -8.97 18.36
N GLU A 44 -11.46 -9.94 18.13
CA GLU A 44 -11.69 -10.52 16.80
C GLU A 44 -11.98 -9.44 15.72
N TRP A 45 -12.77 -8.41 16.07
CA TRP A 45 -13.10 -7.29 15.18
C TRP A 45 -11.91 -6.37 14.87
N ALA A 46 -10.90 -6.33 15.73
CA ALA A 46 -9.77 -5.41 15.58
C ALA A 46 -8.69 -5.92 14.62
N GLY A 47 -8.73 -7.19 14.23
CA GLY A 47 -7.76 -7.78 13.33
C GLY A 47 -7.63 -7.05 11.98
N MET A 48 -8.75 -6.57 11.43
CA MET A 48 -8.77 -5.79 10.18
C MET A 48 -8.86 -4.27 10.39
N ALA A 49 -9.01 -3.81 11.64
CA ALA A 49 -9.27 -2.41 11.93
C ALA A 49 -8.10 -1.49 11.52
N GLY A 50 -6.85 -1.95 11.64
CA GLY A 50 -5.69 -1.20 11.16
C GLY A 50 -5.70 -0.97 9.65
N ASN A 51 -6.01 -2.01 8.87
CA ASN A 51 -6.19 -1.88 7.43
C ASN A 51 -7.37 -0.96 7.08
N LEU A 52 -8.50 -1.10 7.79
CA LEU A 52 -9.65 -0.22 7.60
C LEU A 52 -9.27 1.25 7.82
N MET A 53 -8.51 1.58 8.85
CA MET A 53 -8.03 2.95 9.10
C MET A 53 -7.10 3.44 7.98
N ASN A 54 -6.17 2.62 7.51
CA ASN A 54 -5.30 2.96 6.39
C ASN A 54 -6.11 3.33 5.14
N PHE A 55 -7.13 2.52 4.77
CA PHE A 55 -7.94 2.78 3.59
C PHE A 55 -8.96 3.90 3.78
N THR A 56 -9.48 4.07 4.99
CA THR A 56 -10.31 5.22 5.34
C THR A 56 -9.57 6.54 5.10
N ALA A 57 -8.26 6.56 5.38
CA ALA A 57 -7.42 7.72 5.09
C ALA A 57 -7.41 8.10 3.60
N TYR A 58 -7.47 7.13 2.67
CA TYR A 58 -7.54 7.41 1.23
C TYR A 58 -8.81 8.15 0.84
N LEU A 59 -9.94 7.83 1.48
CA LEU A 59 -11.22 8.49 1.22
C LEU A 59 -11.13 9.99 1.50
N PHE A 60 -10.47 10.37 2.59
CA PHE A 60 -10.36 11.77 3.00
C PHE A 60 -9.16 12.48 2.35
N MET A 61 -8.04 11.79 2.15
CA MET A 61 -6.79 12.42 1.71
C MET A 61 -6.63 12.45 0.18
N GLY A 62 -7.41 11.70 -0.60
CA GLY A 62 -7.24 11.62 -2.05
C GLY A 62 -7.31 12.99 -2.75
N ILE A 63 -8.35 13.80 -2.48
CA ILE A 63 -8.49 15.14 -3.06
C ILE A 63 -7.47 16.13 -2.48
N PRO A 64 -7.27 16.23 -1.14
CA PRO A 64 -6.22 17.06 -0.56
C PRO A 64 -4.82 16.76 -1.10
N ALA A 65 -4.45 15.47 -1.25
CA ALA A 65 -3.14 15.05 -1.78
C ALA A 65 -2.94 15.54 -3.22
N GLY A 66 -3.98 15.42 -4.08
CA GLY A 66 -3.95 15.96 -5.43
C GLY A 66 -3.76 17.49 -5.46
N ASN A 67 -4.47 18.22 -4.59
CA ASN A 67 -4.33 19.67 -4.45
C ASN A 67 -2.93 20.06 -3.93
N MET A 68 -2.38 19.29 -2.98
CA MET A 68 -1.02 19.49 -2.50
C MET A 68 0.01 19.29 -3.61
N LEU A 69 -0.17 18.26 -4.46
CA LEU A 69 0.69 18.02 -5.60
C LEU A 69 0.72 19.21 -6.57
N ILE A 70 -0.44 19.78 -6.89
CA ILE A 70 -0.57 20.93 -7.76
C ILE A 70 0.04 22.20 -7.11
N ARG A 71 -0.20 22.41 -5.81
CA ARG A 71 0.20 23.63 -5.10
C ARG A 71 1.67 23.62 -4.71
N TYR A 72 2.19 22.52 -4.22
CA TYR A 72 3.53 22.40 -3.65
C TYR A 72 4.52 21.65 -4.55
N GLY A 73 4.01 20.88 -5.54
CA GLY A 73 4.82 20.04 -6.42
C GLY A 73 5.15 18.66 -5.83
N TYR A 74 5.81 17.83 -6.63
CA TYR A 74 6.10 16.44 -6.29
C TYR A 74 7.03 16.30 -5.09
N LYS A 75 8.16 17.03 -5.09
CA LYS A 75 9.17 16.91 -4.03
C LYS A 75 8.61 17.31 -2.66
N LYS A 76 7.97 18.48 -2.57
CA LYS A 76 7.45 18.98 -1.29
C LYS A 76 6.32 18.10 -0.78
N THR A 77 5.42 17.62 -1.66
CA THR A 77 4.36 16.71 -1.26
C THR A 77 4.91 15.38 -0.76
N ALA A 78 5.97 14.84 -1.39
CA ALA A 78 6.65 13.64 -0.90
C ALA A 78 7.29 13.85 0.47
N LEU A 79 7.97 14.99 0.69
CA LEU A 79 8.57 15.30 1.99
C LEU A 79 7.53 15.43 3.11
N ILE A 80 6.42 16.11 2.84
CA ILE A 80 5.29 16.20 3.79
C ILE A 80 4.74 14.82 4.09
N ALA A 81 4.56 13.99 3.07
CA ALA A 81 4.08 12.62 3.24
C ALA A 81 5.01 11.78 4.11
N LEU A 82 6.32 11.86 3.89
CA LEU A 82 7.32 11.15 4.71
C LEU A 82 7.32 11.61 6.16
N ALA A 83 7.20 12.91 6.42
CA ALA A 83 7.06 13.45 7.77
C ALA A 83 5.78 12.93 8.45
N VAL A 84 4.65 12.94 7.74
CA VAL A 84 3.36 12.40 8.23
C VAL A 84 3.49 10.90 8.52
N GLY A 85 4.18 10.15 7.67
CA GLY A 85 4.43 8.72 7.90
C GLY A 85 5.27 8.44 9.13
N ALA A 86 6.34 9.21 9.34
CA ALA A 86 7.15 9.12 10.56
C ALA A 86 6.32 9.42 11.81
N ILE A 87 5.46 10.44 11.77
CA ILE A 87 4.53 10.78 12.86
C ILE A 87 3.54 9.64 13.10
N GLY A 88 2.95 9.07 12.04
CA GLY A 88 2.01 7.94 12.16
C GLY A 88 2.65 6.72 12.83
N LEU A 89 3.88 6.38 12.44
CA LEU A 89 4.65 5.32 13.09
C LEU A 89 5.03 5.66 14.54
N ALA A 90 5.36 6.92 14.83
CA ALA A 90 5.62 7.35 16.20
C ALA A 90 4.38 7.23 17.10
N ILE A 91 3.18 7.52 16.55
CA ILE A 91 1.91 7.29 17.27
C ILE A 91 1.69 5.79 17.50
N GLN A 92 2.00 4.91 16.53
CA GLN A 92 1.93 3.46 16.73
C GLN A 92 2.94 2.99 17.78
N LEU A 93 4.14 3.57 17.81
CA LEU A 93 5.13 3.30 18.87
C LEU A 93 4.61 3.72 20.24
N LEU A 94 3.92 4.86 20.34
CA LEU A 94 3.28 5.30 21.58
C LEU A 94 2.24 4.30 22.08
N SER A 95 1.50 3.63 21.20
CA SER A 95 0.60 2.53 21.55
C SER A 95 1.33 1.40 22.28
N SER A 96 2.57 1.08 21.89
CA SER A 96 3.38 0.06 22.57
C SER A 96 3.88 0.49 23.95
N ILE A 97 4.11 1.79 24.15
CA ILE A 97 4.61 2.36 25.42
C ILE A 97 3.47 2.49 26.44
N VAL A 98 2.29 2.95 26.02
CA VAL A 98 1.12 3.10 26.88
C VAL A 98 0.66 1.74 27.42
N GLY A 99 0.83 0.66 26.63
CA GLY A 99 0.45 -0.68 27.05
C GLY A 99 -1.05 -0.82 27.37
N ASP A 100 -1.38 -1.88 28.09
CA ASP A 100 -2.76 -2.31 28.33
C ASP A 100 -3.39 -1.76 29.63
N ASN A 101 -2.72 -0.81 30.26
CA ASN A 101 -3.07 -0.37 31.63
C ASN A 101 -4.30 0.53 31.71
N VAL A 102 -4.71 1.15 30.58
CA VAL A 102 -5.81 2.09 30.54
C VAL A 102 -7.00 1.49 29.78
N VAL A 103 -8.07 1.16 30.49
CA VAL A 103 -9.32 0.69 29.92
C VAL A 103 -10.19 1.88 29.51
N VAL A 104 -10.67 1.88 28.26
CA VAL A 104 -11.56 2.92 27.71
C VAL A 104 -13.00 2.43 27.66
N ILE A 105 -13.23 1.19 27.25
CA ILE A 105 -14.53 0.57 27.20
C ILE A 105 -14.49 -0.64 28.13
N GLY A 106 -15.32 -0.61 29.18
CA GLY A 106 -15.46 -1.72 30.11
C GLY A 106 -16.36 -2.83 29.57
N GLY A 107 -16.48 -3.94 30.31
CA GLY A 107 -17.28 -5.10 29.96
C GLY A 107 -16.49 -6.39 30.15
N ASP A 108 -17.03 -7.50 29.66
CA ASP A 108 -16.38 -8.83 29.76
C ASP A 108 -15.05 -8.91 29.00
N ASN A 109 -14.89 -8.13 27.94
CA ASN A 109 -13.63 -7.97 27.20
C ASN A 109 -13.27 -6.48 27.06
N PRO A 110 -12.61 -5.89 28.08
CA PRO A 110 -12.37 -4.46 28.14
C PRO A 110 -11.42 -3.99 27.06
N THR A 111 -11.82 -2.95 26.32
CA THR A 111 -10.99 -2.36 25.26
C THR A 111 -10.07 -1.29 25.84
N THR A 112 -8.79 -1.39 25.51
CA THR A 112 -7.73 -0.56 26.08
C THR A 112 -7.34 0.62 25.19
N LEU A 113 -6.83 1.70 25.78
CA LEU A 113 -6.49 2.96 25.11
C LEU A 113 -5.43 2.75 24.00
N ASN A 114 -4.51 1.81 24.18
CA ASN A 114 -3.44 1.55 23.22
C ASN A 114 -3.98 1.08 21.85
N LEU A 115 -5.13 0.37 21.80
CA LEU A 115 -5.77 0.04 20.52
C LEU A 115 -6.18 1.32 19.77
N PHE A 116 -6.82 2.28 20.44
CA PHE A 116 -7.24 3.52 19.81
C PHE A 116 -6.05 4.38 19.35
N ILE A 117 -4.95 4.39 20.12
CA ILE A 117 -3.71 5.06 19.72
C ILE A 117 -3.13 4.37 18.48
N TYR A 118 -3.11 3.04 18.44
CA TYR A 118 -2.68 2.27 17.26
C TYR A 118 -3.53 2.61 16.03
N LEU A 119 -4.86 2.61 16.15
CA LEU A 119 -5.77 2.93 15.06
C LEU A 119 -5.58 4.36 14.54
N LEU A 120 -5.36 5.33 15.43
CA LEU A 120 -5.00 6.69 15.04
C LEU A 120 -3.69 6.74 14.27
N GLY A 121 -2.66 6.03 14.74
CA GLY A 121 -1.40 5.91 14.03
C GLY A 121 -1.56 5.26 12.65
N ALA A 122 -2.40 4.23 12.53
CA ALA A 122 -2.71 3.59 11.26
C ALA A 122 -3.42 4.55 10.28
N LEU A 123 -4.36 5.37 10.76
CA LEU A 123 -5.03 6.40 9.96
C LEU A 123 -4.02 7.43 9.44
N VAL A 124 -3.10 7.90 10.29
CA VAL A 124 -2.06 8.88 9.91
C VAL A 124 -1.07 8.25 8.91
N CYS A 125 -0.69 7.00 9.09
CA CYS A 125 0.09 6.25 8.10
C CYS A 125 -0.65 6.14 6.76
N GLY A 126 -1.96 5.91 6.77
CA GLY A 126 -2.79 5.91 5.57
C GLY A 126 -2.76 7.24 4.82
N PHE A 127 -2.77 8.39 5.50
CA PHE A 127 -2.59 9.70 4.86
C PHE A 127 -1.23 9.79 4.15
N CYS A 128 -0.15 9.33 4.78
CA CYS A 128 1.17 9.26 4.18
C CYS A 128 1.14 8.42 2.89
N VAL A 129 0.62 7.20 2.97
CA VAL A 129 0.59 6.25 1.85
C VAL A 129 -0.23 6.81 0.68
N CYS A 130 -1.37 7.44 0.96
CA CYS A 130 -2.19 8.12 -0.06
C CYS A 130 -1.41 9.24 -0.76
N MET A 131 -0.75 10.12 0.00
CA MET A 131 0.06 11.21 -0.56
C MET A 131 1.22 10.67 -1.40
N LEU A 132 1.94 9.65 -0.93
CA LEU A 132 3.06 9.05 -1.67
C LEU A 132 2.58 8.41 -2.97
N ASN A 133 1.46 7.69 -2.98
CA ASN A 133 0.87 7.14 -4.20
C ASN A 133 0.47 8.23 -5.21
N THR A 134 -0.06 9.35 -4.72
CA THR A 134 -0.41 10.51 -5.55
C THR A 134 0.82 11.15 -6.20
N VAL A 135 1.99 11.06 -5.55
CA VAL A 135 3.26 11.57 -6.09
C VAL A 135 3.87 10.60 -7.09
N VAL A 136 4.02 9.32 -6.70
CA VAL A 136 4.89 8.36 -7.38
C VAL A 136 4.33 7.94 -8.73
N ASN A 137 3.05 7.60 -8.81
CA ASN A 137 2.45 7.08 -10.04
C ASN A 137 2.49 8.11 -11.20
N PRO A 138 2.03 9.36 -11.03
CA PRO A 138 2.12 10.35 -12.10
C PRO A 138 3.57 10.73 -12.41
N MET A 139 4.45 10.80 -11.41
CA MET A 139 5.84 11.17 -11.62
C MET A 139 6.58 10.14 -12.47
N LEU A 140 6.42 8.84 -12.21
CA LEU A 140 7.01 7.80 -13.04
C LEU A 140 6.46 7.81 -14.47
N ASN A 141 5.16 8.04 -14.62
CA ASN A 141 4.57 8.18 -15.96
C ASN A 141 5.20 9.34 -16.75
N LEU A 142 5.33 10.49 -16.12
CA LEU A 142 5.94 11.68 -16.73
C LEU A 142 7.43 11.49 -17.04
N LEU A 143 8.18 10.90 -16.12
CA LEU A 143 9.59 10.54 -16.32
C LEU A 143 9.77 9.52 -17.45
N GLY A 144 8.80 8.63 -17.67
CA GLY A 144 8.76 7.71 -18.79
C GLY A 144 8.41 8.37 -20.13
N GLY A 145 7.92 9.61 -20.11
CA GLY A 145 7.40 10.30 -21.30
C GLY A 145 5.99 9.87 -21.68
N GLY A 146 5.26 9.23 -20.77
CA GLY A 146 3.92 8.69 -21.00
C GLY A 146 3.93 7.39 -21.81
N GLY A 147 2.73 6.93 -22.20
CA GLY A 147 2.55 5.75 -23.03
C GLY A 147 3.22 4.48 -22.47
N ASN A 148 3.81 3.68 -23.37
CA ASN A 148 4.39 2.38 -22.99
C ASN A 148 5.56 2.49 -22.00
N LYS A 149 6.45 3.47 -22.19
CA LYS A 149 7.60 3.66 -21.29
C LYS A 149 7.18 4.17 -19.92
N GLY A 150 6.18 5.03 -19.82
CA GLY A 150 5.60 5.46 -18.58
C GLY A 150 4.98 4.28 -17.82
N ASN A 151 4.19 3.46 -18.52
CA ASN A 151 3.61 2.23 -17.98
C ASN A 151 4.71 1.25 -17.50
N GLN A 152 5.77 1.08 -18.29
CA GLN A 152 6.90 0.22 -17.91
C GLN A 152 7.52 0.65 -16.58
N LEU A 153 7.77 1.95 -16.39
CA LEU A 153 8.33 2.46 -15.13
C LEU A 153 7.38 2.26 -13.95
N ILE A 154 6.08 2.46 -14.13
CA ILE A 154 5.08 2.20 -13.09
C ILE A 154 5.07 0.71 -12.71
N GLN A 155 5.07 -0.20 -13.67
CA GLN A 155 5.11 -1.64 -13.42
C GLN A 155 6.40 -2.08 -12.71
N THR A 156 7.54 -1.52 -13.11
CA THR A 156 8.83 -1.78 -12.45
C THR A 156 8.82 -1.28 -11.00
N GLY A 157 8.28 -0.09 -10.75
CA GLY A 157 8.06 0.43 -9.40
C GLY A 157 7.11 -0.47 -8.60
N GLY A 158 6.02 -0.93 -9.23
CA GLY A 158 5.09 -1.89 -8.64
C GLY A 158 5.74 -3.23 -8.28
N THR A 159 6.72 -3.69 -9.07
CA THR A 159 7.53 -4.87 -8.73
C THR A 159 8.31 -4.67 -7.44
N LEU A 160 8.98 -3.52 -7.27
CA LEU A 160 9.70 -3.18 -6.04
C LEU A 160 8.76 -3.00 -4.85
N ASN A 161 7.57 -2.45 -5.08
CA ASN A 161 6.50 -2.39 -4.09
C ASN A 161 6.12 -3.81 -3.62
N SER A 162 5.85 -4.74 -4.54
CA SER A 162 5.50 -6.13 -4.18
C SER A 162 6.65 -6.87 -3.51
N LEU A 163 7.90 -6.64 -3.93
CA LEU A 163 9.08 -7.21 -3.28
C LEU A 163 9.20 -6.72 -1.83
N SER A 164 9.04 -5.43 -1.59
CA SER A 164 9.02 -4.86 -0.23
C SER A 164 7.90 -5.44 0.61
N GLY A 165 6.70 -5.62 0.03
CA GLY A 165 5.57 -6.26 0.69
C GLY A 165 5.85 -7.71 1.10
N THR A 166 6.57 -8.45 0.27
CA THR A 166 7.00 -9.83 0.57
C THR A 166 8.07 -9.86 1.66
N LEU A 167 9.02 -8.92 1.63
CA LEU A 167 10.11 -8.85 2.61
C LEU A 167 9.64 -8.35 3.99
N THR A 168 8.58 -7.56 4.06
CA THR A 168 8.09 -7.01 5.34
C THR A 168 7.70 -8.09 6.36
N PRO A 169 6.89 -9.11 6.03
CA PRO A 169 6.60 -10.22 6.95
C PRO A 169 7.85 -11.02 7.35
N MET A 170 8.83 -11.17 6.44
CA MET A 170 10.11 -11.81 6.78
C MET A 170 10.89 -10.99 7.81
N LEU A 171 10.90 -9.66 7.66
CA LEU A 171 11.52 -8.76 8.63
C LEU A 171 10.83 -8.86 9.99
N VAL A 172 9.51 -8.99 10.02
CA VAL A 172 8.75 -9.27 11.26
C VAL A 172 9.24 -10.57 11.90
N GLY A 173 9.35 -11.65 11.13
CA GLY A 173 9.86 -12.93 11.63
C GLY A 173 11.26 -12.83 12.23
N VAL A 174 12.15 -12.03 11.65
CA VAL A 174 13.53 -11.81 12.14
C VAL A 174 13.57 -10.93 13.39
N LEU A 175 12.79 -9.84 13.42
CA LEU A 175 12.86 -8.84 14.49
C LEU A 175 11.96 -9.16 15.69
N VAL A 176 10.84 -9.86 15.45
CA VAL A 176 9.80 -10.11 16.46
C VAL A 176 9.66 -11.60 16.77
N GLY A 177 9.96 -12.46 15.80
CA GLY A 177 9.73 -13.90 15.88
C GLY A 177 8.30 -14.29 15.52
N THR A 178 7.83 -15.43 16.05
CA THR A 178 6.47 -15.91 15.82
C THR A 178 5.46 -15.13 16.65
N LEU A 179 4.42 -14.61 15.99
CA LEU A 179 3.33 -13.91 16.65
C LEU A 179 2.40 -14.93 17.31
N THR A 180 2.17 -14.78 18.60
CA THR A 180 1.29 -15.61 19.42
C THR A 180 0.22 -14.76 20.09
N LYS A 181 -0.75 -15.41 20.76
CA LYS A 181 -1.78 -14.71 21.56
C LYS A 181 -1.20 -13.86 22.69
N GLU A 182 0.01 -14.16 23.13
CA GLU A 182 0.72 -13.44 24.19
C GLU A 182 1.55 -12.27 23.66
N THR A 183 1.71 -12.17 22.33
CA THR A 183 2.48 -11.10 21.70
C THR A 183 1.77 -9.77 21.88
N THR A 184 2.47 -8.80 22.48
CA THR A 184 1.96 -7.45 22.72
C THR A 184 2.50 -6.47 21.67
N MET A 185 1.91 -5.26 21.60
CA MET A 185 2.44 -4.18 20.76
C MET A 185 3.88 -3.78 21.12
N ALA A 186 4.31 -4.01 22.35
CA ALA A 186 5.70 -3.77 22.75
C ALA A 186 6.70 -4.68 22.02
N ALA A 187 6.32 -5.91 21.70
CA ALA A 187 7.19 -6.84 20.98
C ALA A 187 7.49 -6.40 19.53
N VAL A 188 6.61 -5.62 18.92
CA VAL A 188 6.81 -5.09 17.55
C VAL A 188 7.47 -3.71 17.51
N SER A 189 7.84 -3.15 18.67
CA SER A 189 8.53 -1.87 18.74
C SER A 189 9.82 -1.80 17.89
N PRO A 190 10.68 -2.84 17.79
CA PRO A 190 11.85 -2.80 16.92
C PRO A 190 11.50 -2.60 15.44
N LEU A 191 10.41 -3.21 14.99
CA LEU A 191 9.92 -3.04 13.61
C LEU A 191 9.44 -1.60 13.37
N VAL A 192 8.68 -1.04 14.31
CA VAL A 192 8.17 0.35 14.21
C VAL A 192 9.31 1.34 14.22
N ILE A 193 10.31 1.17 15.11
CA ILE A 193 11.50 2.01 15.18
C ILE A 193 12.29 1.94 13.87
N THR A 194 12.49 0.74 13.32
CA THR A 194 13.11 0.56 12.00
C THR A 194 12.35 1.33 10.92
N GLY A 195 11.03 1.28 10.92
CA GLY A 195 10.19 2.08 10.03
C GLY A 195 10.41 3.58 10.18
N ILE A 196 10.39 4.09 11.41
CA ILE A 196 10.64 5.52 11.67
C ILE A 196 12.02 5.94 11.15
N VAL A 197 13.06 5.17 11.42
CA VAL A 197 14.43 5.44 10.94
C VAL A 197 14.48 5.50 9.41
N ILE A 198 13.85 4.53 8.73
CA ILE A 198 13.76 4.51 7.26
C ILE A 198 13.06 5.78 6.74
N PHE A 199 11.95 6.20 7.35
CA PHE A 199 11.20 7.38 6.93
C PHE A 199 11.99 8.68 7.15
N VAL A 200 12.66 8.81 8.29
CA VAL A 200 13.52 9.97 8.60
C VAL A 200 14.72 10.03 7.64
N LEU A 201 15.39 8.90 7.39
CA LEU A 201 16.49 8.84 6.43
C LEU A 201 16.01 9.18 5.01
N ALA A 202 14.86 8.66 4.59
CA ALA A 202 14.27 8.98 3.30
C ALA A 202 13.95 10.48 3.19
N PHE A 203 13.36 11.08 4.23
CA PHE A 203 13.11 12.52 4.28
C PHE A 203 14.40 13.32 4.11
N ILE A 204 15.46 12.97 4.83
CA ILE A 204 16.77 13.64 4.75
C ILE A 204 17.35 13.48 3.34
N ILE A 205 17.43 12.26 2.81
CA ILE A 205 17.99 11.98 1.48
C ILE A 205 17.23 12.74 0.38
N ILE A 206 15.91 12.67 0.38
CA ILE A 206 15.07 13.34 -0.63
C ILE A 206 15.15 14.87 -0.51
N SER A 207 15.38 15.40 0.70
CA SER A 207 15.58 16.84 0.89
C SER A 207 16.77 17.37 0.10
N PHE A 208 17.85 16.60 0.00
CA PHE A 208 19.06 16.97 -0.75
C PHE A 208 18.96 16.69 -2.25
N ILE A 209 18.12 15.77 -2.69
CA ILE A 209 17.97 15.44 -4.13
C ILE A 209 17.23 16.57 -4.85
N LYS A 210 17.80 17.07 -5.94
CA LYS A 210 17.12 18.03 -6.84
C LYS A 210 16.20 17.25 -7.79
N ILE A 211 14.91 17.24 -7.52
CA ILE A 211 13.89 16.68 -8.41
C ILE A 211 13.35 17.84 -9.26
N GLN A 212 13.45 17.71 -10.59
CA GLN A 212 12.84 18.70 -11.49
C GLN A 212 11.32 18.50 -11.49
N GLU A 213 10.61 19.58 -11.19
CA GLU A 213 9.15 19.59 -11.15
C GLU A 213 8.60 19.70 -12.57
N PRO A 214 7.97 18.66 -13.12
CA PRO A 214 7.45 18.71 -14.50
C PRO A 214 6.26 19.67 -14.65
N GLN A 215 5.74 20.19 -13.54
CA GLN A 215 4.49 20.94 -13.48
C GLN A 215 4.64 22.41 -13.05
N ALA A 216 5.82 23.00 -13.17
CA ALA A 216 6.02 24.42 -12.80
C ALA A 216 4.99 25.38 -13.45
N ASN A 217 4.39 24.99 -14.57
CA ASN A 217 3.39 25.78 -15.32
C ASN A 217 1.93 25.49 -14.95
N LEU A 218 1.63 24.41 -14.20
CA LEU A 218 0.24 24.05 -13.86
C LEU A 218 -0.39 24.95 -12.79
N LYS A 219 0.43 25.66 -12.01
CA LYS A 219 -0.05 26.64 -11.02
C LYS A 219 -0.88 27.77 -11.62
N LYS A 220 -0.81 27.97 -12.93
CA LYS A 220 -1.56 28.99 -13.68
C LYS A 220 -2.76 28.46 -14.46
N ALA A 221 -2.99 27.13 -14.43
CA ALA A 221 -4.11 26.54 -15.15
C ALA A 221 -5.40 26.72 -14.36
N THR A 222 -6.35 27.42 -14.90
CA THR A 222 -7.74 27.48 -14.43
C THR A 222 -8.48 26.27 -15.00
N TYR A 223 -8.95 25.37 -14.12
CA TYR A 223 -9.74 24.22 -14.52
C TYR A 223 -11.20 24.61 -14.60
N THR A 224 -11.78 24.57 -15.81
CA THR A 224 -13.20 24.86 -16.07
C THR A 224 -14.13 23.70 -15.69
N HIS A 225 -13.61 22.47 -15.61
CA HIS A 225 -14.39 21.29 -15.32
C HIS A 225 -13.72 20.40 -14.28
N SER A 226 -14.53 19.77 -13.41
CA SER A 226 -14.05 18.72 -12.50
C SER A 226 -13.53 17.51 -13.30
N PRO A 227 -12.44 16.83 -12.86
CA PRO A 227 -12.00 15.59 -13.47
C PRO A 227 -13.09 14.54 -13.60
N LEU A 228 -14.03 14.47 -12.65
CA LEU A 228 -15.16 13.55 -12.66
C LEU A 228 -16.22 13.85 -13.73
N ALA A 229 -16.18 15.03 -14.39
CA ALA A 229 -17.00 15.32 -15.56
C ALA A 229 -16.58 14.49 -16.79
N PHE A 230 -15.38 13.93 -16.78
CA PHE A 230 -14.89 13.08 -17.88
C PHE A 230 -15.22 11.62 -17.61
N ARG A 231 -16.03 11.02 -18.48
CA ARG A 231 -16.51 9.63 -18.35
C ARG A 231 -15.38 8.62 -18.10
N HIS A 232 -14.25 8.75 -18.78
CA HIS A 232 -13.12 7.84 -18.60
C HIS A 232 -12.46 7.98 -17.21
N CYS A 233 -12.47 9.17 -16.62
CA CYS A 233 -11.99 9.36 -15.26
C CYS A 233 -12.92 8.71 -14.24
N THR A 234 -14.22 8.93 -14.35
CA THR A 234 -15.22 8.34 -13.47
C THR A 234 -15.21 6.81 -13.54
N LEU A 235 -15.16 6.25 -14.76
CA LEU A 235 -15.06 4.80 -14.94
C LEU A 235 -13.74 4.25 -14.40
N GLY A 236 -12.64 5.00 -14.52
CA GLY A 236 -11.35 4.65 -13.92
C GLY A 236 -11.39 4.59 -12.38
N VAL A 237 -12.08 5.55 -11.76
CA VAL A 237 -12.29 5.55 -10.29
C VAL A 237 -13.08 4.32 -9.86
N ILE A 238 -14.16 3.98 -10.56
CA ILE A 238 -14.97 2.79 -10.28
C ILE A 238 -14.14 1.52 -10.47
N ALA A 239 -13.38 1.43 -11.56
CA ALA A 239 -12.54 0.26 -11.85
C ALA A 239 -11.46 0.05 -10.78
N ILE A 240 -10.78 1.11 -10.32
CA ILE A 240 -9.75 1.01 -9.29
C ILE A 240 -10.35 0.63 -7.93
N PHE A 241 -11.56 1.09 -7.62
CA PHE A 241 -12.29 0.70 -6.41
C PHE A 241 -12.50 -0.82 -6.34
N PHE A 242 -13.04 -1.42 -7.41
CA PHE A 242 -13.23 -2.87 -7.47
C PHE A 242 -11.90 -3.63 -7.51
N TYR A 243 -10.91 -3.12 -8.25
CA TYR A 243 -9.59 -3.74 -8.32
C TYR A 243 -8.92 -3.84 -6.94
N VAL A 244 -8.86 -2.74 -6.20
CA VAL A 244 -8.24 -2.72 -4.86
C VAL A 244 -9.04 -3.59 -3.88
N GLY A 245 -10.37 -3.60 -3.98
CA GLY A 245 -11.22 -4.49 -3.20
C GLY A 245 -10.88 -5.97 -3.42
N ILE A 246 -10.67 -6.39 -4.66
CA ILE A 246 -10.27 -7.75 -5.01
C ILE A 246 -8.82 -8.02 -4.56
N GLU A 247 -7.88 -7.09 -4.85
CA GLU A 247 -6.45 -7.25 -4.54
C GLU A 247 -6.19 -7.52 -3.06
N ILE A 248 -6.94 -6.89 -2.18
CA ILE A 248 -6.75 -7.00 -0.73
C ILE A 248 -7.77 -7.93 -0.08
N GLY A 249 -9.00 -7.92 -0.57
CA GLY A 249 -10.09 -8.73 -0.02
C GLY A 249 -9.84 -10.22 -0.19
N ILE A 250 -9.48 -10.67 -1.40
CA ILE A 250 -9.29 -12.11 -1.66
C ILE A 250 -8.25 -12.75 -0.73
N PRO A 251 -7.00 -12.26 -0.64
CA PRO A 251 -6.01 -12.89 0.25
C PRO A 251 -6.38 -12.75 1.73
N GLY A 252 -7.07 -11.67 2.11
CA GLY A 252 -7.55 -11.46 3.47
C GLY A 252 -8.62 -12.46 3.87
N GLU A 253 -9.67 -12.60 3.09
CA GLU A 253 -10.77 -13.53 3.32
C GLU A 253 -10.31 -14.99 3.23
N MET A 254 -9.49 -15.32 2.25
CA MET A 254 -8.90 -16.65 2.11
C MET A 254 -8.10 -17.04 3.35
N ASN A 255 -7.25 -16.12 3.85
CA ASN A 255 -6.48 -16.36 5.07
C ASN A 255 -7.40 -16.55 6.27
N ALA A 256 -8.38 -15.66 6.46
CA ALA A 256 -9.32 -15.73 7.57
C ALA A 256 -10.18 -17.01 7.54
N TRP A 257 -10.65 -17.40 6.36
CA TRP A 257 -11.47 -18.60 6.20
C TRP A 257 -10.69 -19.88 6.49
N ILE A 258 -9.51 -20.06 5.89
CA ILE A 258 -8.69 -21.27 6.08
C ILE A 258 -8.17 -21.37 7.52
N SER A 259 -7.82 -20.24 8.15
CA SER A 259 -7.34 -20.23 9.54
C SER A 259 -8.40 -20.68 10.55
N ARG A 260 -9.68 -20.65 10.18
CA ARG A 260 -10.81 -21.09 11.02
C ARG A 260 -11.15 -22.57 10.84
N GLU A 261 -10.58 -23.24 9.83
CA GLU A 261 -10.80 -24.67 9.62
C GLU A 261 -10.17 -25.52 10.73
N ASN A 262 -10.86 -26.59 11.13
CA ASN A 262 -10.50 -27.44 12.26
C ASN A 262 -9.50 -28.54 11.86
N PHE A 263 -8.38 -28.18 11.22
CA PHE A 263 -7.29 -29.13 10.98
C PHE A 263 -5.96 -28.59 11.52
N GLU A 264 -5.07 -29.50 11.92
CA GLU A 264 -3.76 -29.14 12.45
C GLU A 264 -2.94 -28.39 11.39
N GLY A 265 -2.44 -27.19 11.73
CA GLY A 265 -1.67 -26.36 10.81
C GLY A 265 -2.49 -25.47 9.89
N ALA A 266 -3.82 -25.35 10.05
CA ALA A 266 -4.68 -24.49 9.22
C ALA A 266 -4.13 -23.06 9.06
N ALA A 267 -3.68 -22.44 10.14
CA ALA A 267 -3.10 -21.10 10.11
C ALA A 267 -1.80 -21.02 9.28
N ALA A 268 -0.96 -22.04 9.32
CA ALA A 268 0.27 -22.11 8.53
C ALA A 268 -0.04 -22.26 7.03
N VAL A 269 -1.04 -23.10 6.70
CA VAL A 269 -1.53 -23.25 5.32
C VAL A 269 -2.11 -21.95 4.80
N ALA A 270 -2.93 -21.26 5.59
CA ALA A 270 -3.51 -19.97 5.26
C ALA A 270 -2.43 -18.90 4.97
N GLY A 271 -1.42 -18.82 5.83
CA GLY A 271 -0.28 -17.93 5.64
C GLY A 271 0.52 -18.25 4.39
N SER A 272 0.76 -19.53 4.11
CA SER A 272 1.49 -19.99 2.92
C SER A 272 0.74 -19.64 1.63
N LEU A 273 -0.57 -19.83 1.58
CA LEU A 273 -1.39 -19.48 0.42
C LEU A 273 -1.43 -17.96 0.18
N ALA A 274 -1.54 -17.16 1.25
CA ALA A 274 -1.42 -15.71 1.14
C ALA A 274 -0.05 -15.29 0.61
N ALA A 275 1.05 -15.92 1.05
CA ALA A 275 2.39 -15.65 0.54
C ALA A 275 2.52 -16.01 -0.95
N ILE A 276 1.95 -17.13 -1.39
CA ILE A 276 1.91 -17.54 -2.80
C ILE A 276 1.14 -16.53 -3.63
N TYR A 277 0.02 -16.01 -3.15
CA TYR A 277 -0.74 -14.95 -3.83
C TYR A 277 0.13 -13.71 -4.09
N TRP A 278 0.83 -13.23 -3.06
CA TRP A 278 1.72 -12.08 -3.18
C TRP A 278 2.93 -12.35 -4.09
N LEU A 279 3.45 -13.59 -4.08
CA LEU A 279 4.51 -14.01 -4.98
C LEU A 279 4.07 -13.98 -6.44
N PHE A 280 2.88 -14.48 -6.77
CA PHE A 280 2.33 -14.39 -8.12
C PHE A 280 2.09 -12.94 -8.55
N MET A 281 1.67 -12.08 -7.63
CA MET A 281 1.55 -10.64 -7.91
C MET A 281 2.92 -10.01 -8.23
N LEU A 282 3.97 -10.36 -7.48
CA LEU A 282 5.34 -9.92 -7.74
C LEU A 282 5.79 -10.36 -9.15
N ILE A 283 5.60 -11.64 -9.48
CA ILE A 283 5.96 -12.20 -10.79
C ILE A 283 5.18 -11.49 -11.91
N GLY A 284 3.87 -11.31 -11.74
CA GLY A 284 3.01 -10.63 -12.72
C GLY A 284 3.44 -9.19 -12.97
N ARG A 285 3.76 -8.43 -11.91
CA ARG A 285 4.27 -7.05 -12.02
C ARG A 285 5.65 -6.99 -12.66
N PHE A 286 6.52 -7.94 -12.35
CA PHE A 286 7.84 -8.06 -12.97
C PHE A 286 7.73 -8.33 -14.49
N ILE A 287 6.92 -9.31 -14.89
CA ILE A 287 6.63 -9.60 -16.31
C ILE A 287 6.00 -8.36 -16.97
N GLY A 288 5.05 -7.72 -16.29
CA GLY A 288 4.43 -6.47 -16.76
C GLY A 288 5.45 -5.36 -16.99
N GLY A 289 6.46 -5.23 -16.13
CA GLY A 289 7.58 -4.31 -16.31
C GLY A 289 8.44 -4.63 -17.53
N MET A 290 8.72 -5.91 -17.77
CA MET A 290 9.50 -6.36 -18.95
C MET A 290 8.76 -6.12 -20.27
N VAL A 291 7.47 -6.41 -20.30
CA VAL A 291 6.62 -6.34 -21.49
C VAL A 291 6.05 -4.93 -21.73
N GLY A 292 5.85 -4.15 -20.66
CA GLY A 292 5.15 -2.86 -20.68
C GLY A 292 5.79 -1.80 -21.57
N GLY A 293 7.09 -1.92 -21.88
CA GLY A 293 7.75 -1.06 -22.85
C GLY A 293 7.38 -1.33 -24.30
N LYS A 294 6.86 -2.52 -24.61
CA LYS A 294 6.55 -3.00 -25.98
C LYS A 294 5.04 -3.09 -26.23
N VAL A 295 4.27 -3.41 -25.21
CA VAL A 295 2.80 -3.61 -25.29
C VAL A 295 2.07 -2.40 -24.72
N SER A 296 1.00 -1.98 -25.39
CA SER A 296 0.22 -0.83 -24.92
C SER A 296 -0.50 -1.14 -23.58
N PRO A 297 -0.64 -0.16 -22.69
CA PRO A 297 -1.37 -0.31 -21.43
C PRO A 297 -2.79 -0.85 -21.63
N LYS A 298 -3.47 -0.42 -22.70
CA LYS A 298 -4.80 -0.89 -23.06
C LYS A 298 -4.81 -2.39 -23.37
N ALA A 299 -3.88 -2.87 -24.18
CA ALA A 299 -3.79 -4.28 -24.52
C ALA A 299 -3.47 -5.12 -23.27
N MET A 300 -2.53 -4.66 -22.42
CA MET A 300 -2.20 -5.37 -21.18
C MET A 300 -3.43 -5.53 -20.27
N ILE A 301 -4.14 -4.43 -19.97
CA ILE A 301 -5.29 -4.48 -19.07
C ILE A 301 -6.43 -5.31 -19.66
N THR A 302 -6.67 -5.22 -20.97
CA THR A 302 -7.72 -6.01 -21.64
C THR A 302 -7.42 -7.51 -21.57
N THR A 303 -6.18 -7.90 -21.86
CA THR A 303 -5.76 -9.32 -21.81
C THR A 303 -5.86 -9.88 -20.39
N VAL A 304 -5.31 -9.17 -19.39
CA VAL A 304 -5.32 -9.64 -18.00
C VAL A 304 -6.74 -9.70 -17.46
N SER A 305 -7.59 -8.71 -17.76
CA SER A 305 -9.01 -8.73 -17.34
C SER A 305 -9.80 -9.86 -17.99
N PHE A 306 -9.55 -10.14 -19.28
CA PHE A 306 -10.19 -11.27 -19.97
C PHE A 306 -9.77 -12.60 -19.36
N VAL A 307 -8.48 -12.82 -19.13
CA VAL A 307 -7.97 -14.05 -18.48
C VAL A 307 -8.56 -14.21 -17.08
N ALA A 308 -8.58 -13.16 -16.28
CA ALA A 308 -9.16 -13.18 -14.94
C ALA A 308 -10.67 -13.54 -14.98
N MET A 309 -11.41 -12.97 -15.93
CA MET A 309 -12.83 -13.29 -16.13
C MET A 309 -13.04 -14.77 -16.50
N VAL A 310 -12.24 -15.30 -17.42
CA VAL A 310 -12.34 -16.72 -17.83
C VAL A 310 -12.03 -17.65 -16.65
N LEU A 311 -10.97 -17.38 -15.91
CA LEU A 311 -10.60 -18.16 -14.72
C LEU A 311 -11.68 -18.11 -13.64
N SER A 312 -12.28 -16.94 -13.42
CA SER A 312 -13.40 -16.79 -12.47
C SER A 312 -14.62 -17.58 -12.90
N LEU A 313 -14.98 -17.56 -14.19
CA LEU A 313 -16.11 -18.31 -14.73
C LEU A 313 -15.90 -19.83 -14.64
N ILE A 314 -14.68 -20.31 -14.85
CA ILE A 314 -14.34 -21.74 -14.67
C ILE A 314 -14.61 -22.13 -13.22
N HIS A 315 -14.18 -21.34 -12.24
CA HIS A 315 -14.39 -21.62 -10.81
C HIS A 315 -15.86 -21.61 -10.42
N ILE A 316 -16.65 -20.66 -10.96
CA ILE A 316 -18.10 -20.56 -10.70
C ILE A 316 -18.87 -21.73 -11.32
N SER A 317 -18.45 -22.19 -12.51
CA SER A 317 -19.12 -23.28 -13.24
C SER A 317 -18.66 -24.68 -12.83
N GLU A 318 -17.59 -24.81 -12.05
CA GLU A 318 -17.21 -26.09 -11.45
C GLU A 318 -18.33 -26.54 -10.49
N PRO A 319 -19.05 -27.62 -10.80
CA PRO A 319 -20.08 -28.09 -9.87
C PRO A 319 -19.39 -28.45 -8.56
N THR A 320 -19.89 -27.90 -7.46
CA THR A 320 -19.48 -28.23 -6.10
C THR A 320 -19.74 -29.72 -5.86
N ARG A 321 -18.85 -30.57 -6.33
CA ARG A 321 -18.89 -32.04 -6.20
C ARG A 321 -18.49 -32.50 -4.81
N ARG A 322 -18.71 -31.69 -3.78
CA ARG A 322 -18.47 -32.04 -2.38
C ARG A 322 -19.52 -31.43 -1.44
N ARG A 323 -20.78 -31.78 -1.66
CA ARG A 323 -21.74 -31.90 -0.56
C ARG A 323 -22.25 -33.33 -0.54
N GLY A 324 -21.45 -34.19 0.04
CA GLY A 324 -21.79 -35.59 0.20
C GLY A 324 -20.64 -36.35 0.83
N ILE A 325 -20.37 -36.06 2.06
CA ILE A 325 -20.03 -36.99 3.16
C ILE A 325 -20.40 -36.24 4.44
#